data_0686379dfc1a763b0dbe56bb60a8c7ed
#
_entry.id   0686379dfc1a763b0dbe56bb60a8c7ed
#
_cell.length_a   1.000
_cell.length_b   1.000
_cell.length_c   1.000
_cell.angle_alpha   90.00
_cell.angle_beta   90.00
_cell.angle_gamma   90.00
#
_symmetry.space_group_name_H-M   'P 1'
#
loop_
_entity.id
_entity.type
_entity.pdbx_description
1 polymer ?
#
loop_
_entity_poly.entity_id
_entity_poly.type
_entity_poly.pdbx_seq_one_letter_code
_entity_poly.pdbx_strand_id
1 'polypeptide(L)' 'MSFNPDQALQLARETLDIEAQALMGLKSRLD' A
#
# COMPACT_ATOMS: atom_id res chain seq x y z
N MET A 1 -13.14 3.39 -22.58
CA MET A 1 -12.54 2.89 -21.33
C MET A 1 -13.20 3.60 -20.16
N SER A 2 -13.79 2.85 -19.25
CA SER A 2 -14.52 3.45 -18.15
C SER A 2 -13.67 3.39 -16.87
N PHE A 3 -13.71 4.47 -16.12
CA PHE A 3 -13.02 4.58 -14.84
C PHE A 3 -13.87 3.96 -13.74
N ASN A 4 -13.25 3.10 -12.94
CA ASN A 4 -13.91 2.45 -11.81
C ASN A 4 -13.31 2.97 -10.51
N PRO A 5 -14.01 3.89 -9.81
CA PRO A 5 -13.48 4.48 -8.58
C PRO A 5 -13.26 3.47 -7.47
N ASP A 6 -14.10 2.43 -7.38
CA ASP A 6 -13.93 1.41 -6.35
C ASP A 6 -12.65 0.63 -6.56
N GLN A 7 -12.34 0.31 -7.81
CA GLN A 7 -11.10 -0.39 -8.15
C GLN A 7 -9.89 0.50 -7.86
N ALA A 8 -9.99 1.78 -8.16
CA ALA A 8 -8.89 2.71 -7.89
C ALA A 8 -8.62 2.81 -6.38
N LEU A 9 -9.68 2.86 -5.57
CA LEU A 9 -9.53 2.89 -4.12
C LEU A 9 -8.89 1.61 -3.59
N GLN A 10 -9.28 0.47 -4.15
CA GLN A 10 -8.71 -0.81 -3.73
C GLN A 10 -7.22 -0.87 -4.03
N LEU A 11 -6.82 -0.43 -5.22
CA LEU A 11 -5.41 -0.39 -5.58
C LEU A 11 -4.62 0.56 -4.69
N ALA A 12 -5.21 1.70 -4.34
CA ALA A 12 -4.57 2.65 -3.45
C ALA A 12 -4.36 2.04 -2.06
N ARG A 13 -5.36 1.34 -1.54
CA ARG A 13 -5.24 0.68 -0.24
C ARG A 13 -4.18 -0.40 -0.26
N GLU A 14 -4.12 -1.19 -1.31
CA GLU A 14 -3.11 -2.24 -1.44
C GLU A 14 -1.72 -1.65 -1.50
N THR A 15 -1.55 -0.56 -2.22
CA THR A 15 -0.27 0.13 -2.30
C THR A 15 0.16 0.62 -0.94
N LEU A 16 -0.76 1.23 -0.19
CA LEU A 16 -0.46 1.71 1.16
C LEU A 16 -0.10 0.56 2.09
N ASP A 17 -0.77 -0.57 1.97
CA ASP A 17 -0.46 -1.75 2.77
C ASP A 17 0.96 -2.25 2.51
N ILE A 18 1.35 -2.31 1.24
CA ILE A 18 2.68 -2.74 0.85
C ILE A 18 3.72 -1.78 1.41
N GLU A 19 3.48 -0.49 1.31
CA GLU A 19 4.39 0.53 1.81
C GLU A 19 4.49 0.49 3.33
N ALA A 20 3.37 0.27 4.01
CA ALA A 20 3.36 0.16 5.46
C ALA A 20 4.16 -1.05 5.91
N GLN A 21 4.02 -2.18 5.23
CA GLN A 21 4.80 -3.38 5.55
C GLN A 21 6.29 -3.16 5.33
N ALA A 22 6.64 -2.44 4.27
CA ALA A 22 8.03 -2.13 4.00
C ALA A 22 8.63 -1.25 5.10
N LEU A 23 7.87 -0.28 5.58
CA LEU A 23 8.30 0.57 6.69
C LEU A 23 8.47 -0.23 7.97
N MET A 24 7.56 -1.15 8.25
CA MET A 24 7.66 -2.00 9.43
C MET A 24 8.88 -2.90 9.36
N GLY A 25 9.19 -3.42 8.17
CA GLY A 25 10.39 -4.22 7.95
C GLY A 25 11.66 -3.41 8.19
N LEU A 26 11.67 -2.16 7.73
CA LEU A 26 12.79 -1.26 7.96
C LEU A 26 12.98 -1.01 9.45
N LYS A 27 11.88 -0.77 10.16
CA LYS A 27 11.91 -0.51 11.60
C LYS A 27 12.59 -1.66 12.36
N SER A 28 12.28 -2.90 11.99
CA SER A 28 12.87 -4.05 12.68
C SER A 28 14.35 -4.23 12.38
N ARG A 29 14.88 -3.57 11.34
CA ARG A 29 16.30 -3.60 11.01
C ARG A 29 17.08 -2.49 11.70
N LEU A 30 16.38 -1.49 12.22
CA LEU A 30 17.02 -0.36 12.89
C LEU A 30 17.17 -0.69 14.38
N ASP A 31 18.33 -1.22 14.72
CA ASP A 31 18.65 -1.45 16.13
C ASP A 31 20.10 -1.08 16.44
#